data_09daee723b4f49aec530eeee01b90447
#
_entry.id   09daee723b4f49aec530eeee01b90447
#
_cell.length_a   1.000
_cell.length_b   1.000
_cell.length_c   1.000
_cell.angle_alpha   90.00
_cell.angle_beta   90.00
_cell.angle_gamma   90.00
#
_symmetry.space_group_name_H-M   'P 1'
#
loop_
_entity.id
_entity.type
_entity.pdbx_description
1 polymer ?
#
loop_
_entity_poly.entity_id
_entity_poly.type
_entity_poly.pdbx_seq_one_letter_code
_entity_poly.pdbx_strand_id
1 'polypeptide(L)'
;MTQLIDPIKFTNAVTVLRSFFLSKGFIEVHTQNRLSILAACEDPTTVATYNYAGEVWPLPQTGQMWLEYELLKNPGSGFFCVSTSYRQEPNIIEGRHDLIFPMFEFEFPGHIDDLERLEKDLVKYIDFAGPFPVKNYLEWCEEFDTTELTHKHETEMWMGMIKNFPNTTSPFWNMKQNGDGTAAKIDVILGGMETIGSAERSCDPEEMKEQFHTISEGMYANLLFGHFGKERVESEL
;
A
#
# COMPACT_ATOMS: atom_id res chain seq x y z
N MET A 1 11.43 -17.89 10.01
CA MET A 1 11.10 -17.47 11.40
C MET A 1 10.85 -15.97 11.33
N THR A 2 9.73 -15.46 11.85
CA THR A 2 9.47 -14.01 11.88
C THR A 2 10.58 -13.32 12.66
N GLN A 3 11.21 -12.30 12.09
CA GLN A 3 12.26 -11.55 12.75
C GLN A 3 11.64 -10.73 13.89
N LEU A 4 12.26 -10.77 15.08
CA LEU A 4 11.81 -9.94 16.20
C LEU A 4 12.15 -8.48 15.93
N ILE A 5 11.18 -7.61 16.16
CA ILE A 5 11.33 -6.18 15.97
C ILE A 5 12.14 -5.60 17.12
N ASP A 6 13.21 -4.86 16.79
CA ASP A 6 13.98 -4.09 17.76
C ASP A 6 13.10 -2.94 18.31
N PRO A 7 12.80 -2.92 19.62
CA PRO A 7 11.87 -1.93 20.18
C PRO A 7 12.42 -0.49 20.13
N ILE A 8 13.74 -0.32 20.14
CA ILE A 8 14.37 1.01 20.08
C ILE A 8 14.25 1.57 18.66
N LYS A 9 14.59 0.74 17.66
CA LYS A 9 14.46 1.12 16.25
C LYS A 9 13.00 1.41 15.89
N PHE A 10 12.09 0.56 16.33
CA PHE A 10 10.65 0.76 16.12
C PHE A 10 10.17 2.08 16.74
N THR A 11 10.50 2.33 18.02
CA THR A 11 10.11 3.57 18.70
C THR A 11 10.66 4.80 17.97
N ASN A 12 11.91 4.78 17.56
CA ASN A 12 12.51 5.90 16.83
C ASN A 12 11.81 6.15 15.49
N ALA A 13 11.63 5.11 14.69
CA ALA A 13 10.98 5.21 13.38
C ALA A 13 9.55 5.74 13.51
N VAL A 14 8.73 5.13 14.37
CA VAL A 14 7.33 5.53 14.53
C VAL A 14 7.20 6.95 15.12
N THR A 15 8.10 7.33 16.03
CA THR A 15 8.10 8.70 16.60
C THR A 15 8.40 9.75 15.53
N VAL A 16 9.38 9.49 14.67
CA VAL A 16 9.75 10.41 13.58
C VAL A 16 8.58 10.53 12.58
N LEU A 17 8.00 9.41 12.16
CA LEU A 17 6.87 9.40 11.23
C LEU A 17 5.64 10.12 11.83
N ARG A 18 5.25 9.81 13.06
CA ARG A 18 4.17 10.53 13.76
C ARG A 18 4.42 12.03 13.80
N SER A 19 5.64 12.43 14.16
CA SER A 19 5.99 13.85 14.24
C SER A 19 5.84 14.56 12.91
N PHE A 20 6.27 13.91 11.82
CA PHE A 20 6.10 14.45 10.47
C PHE A 20 4.62 14.63 10.11
N PHE A 21 3.81 13.57 10.20
CA PHE A 21 2.40 13.61 9.79
C PHE A 21 1.58 14.53 10.67
N LEU A 22 1.78 14.54 11.98
CA LEU A 22 1.14 15.50 12.89
C LEU A 22 1.51 16.96 12.55
N SER A 23 2.76 17.23 12.16
CA SER A 23 3.19 18.58 11.75
C SER A 23 2.52 19.03 10.44
N LYS A 24 2.07 18.11 9.62
CA LYS A 24 1.31 18.34 8.38
C LYS A 24 -0.20 18.44 8.63
N GLY A 25 -0.66 18.28 9.88
CA GLY A 25 -2.08 18.35 10.26
C GLY A 25 -2.85 17.03 10.08
N PHE A 26 -2.18 15.92 9.86
CA PHE A 26 -2.82 14.61 9.81
C PHE A 26 -3.29 14.17 11.20
N ILE A 27 -4.32 13.34 11.22
CA ILE A 27 -4.94 12.79 12.43
C ILE A 27 -4.62 11.29 12.53
N GLU A 28 -4.17 10.84 13.70
CA GLU A 28 -3.92 9.41 13.93
C GLU A 28 -5.22 8.66 14.17
N VAL A 29 -5.43 7.55 13.46
CA VAL A 29 -6.60 6.68 13.57
C VAL A 29 -6.20 5.37 14.24
N HIS A 30 -7.02 4.89 15.16
CA HIS A 30 -6.89 3.53 15.71
C HIS A 30 -7.67 2.55 14.85
N THR A 31 -6.95 1.64 14.18
CA THR A 31 -7.56 0.59 13.37
C THR A 31 -8.14 -0.52 14.24
N GLN A 32 -9.37 -0.93 13.94
CA GLN A 32 -10.07 -1.95 14.73
C GLN A 32 -9.86 -3.34 14.13
N ASN A 33 -8.88 -3.79 13.61
CA ASN A 33 -8.50 -5.13 13.14
C ASN A 33 -9.64 -6.17 12.90
N ARG A 34 -10.89 -5.72 12.67
CA ARG A 34 -12.07 -6.56 12.50
C ARG A 34 -13.02 -5.97 11.47
N LEU A 35 -12.64 -6.05 10.22
CA LEU A 35 -13.56 -5.80 9.12
C LEU A 35 -13.95 -7.12 8.48
N SER A 36 -15.18 -7.18 8.02
CA SER A 36 -15.75 -8.38 7.41
C SER A 36 -15.27 -8.64 6.00
N ILE A 37 -14.73 -7.63 5.36
CA ILE A 37 -14.18 -7.68 4.01
C ILE A 37 -12.74 -7.17 4.01
N LEU A 38 -12.03 -7.45 2.92
CA LEU A 38 -10.66 -7.01 2.70
C LEU A 38 -10.65 -5.61 2.08
N ALA A 39 -9.56 -4.87 2.31
CA ALA A 39 -9.28 -3.67 1.54
C ALA A 39 -8.94 -4.05 0.09
N ALA A 40 -9.25 -3.14 -0.82
CA ALA A 40 -9.02 -3.34 -2.25
C ALA A 40 -7.55 -3.56 -2.65
N CYS A 41 -6.62 -3.12 -1.81
CA CYS A 41 -5.17 -3.29 -2.03
C CYS A 41 -4.60 -4.59 -1.43
N GLU A 42 -5.40 -5.40 -0.75
CA GLU A 42 -4.93 -6.65 -0.15
C GLU A 42 -4.79 -7.75 -1.19
N ASP A 43 -3.75 -8.58 -1.04
CA ASP A 43 -3.52 -9.73 -1.92
C ASP A 43 -4.33 -10.94 -1.43
N PRO A 44 -5.36 -11.39 -2.19
CA PRO A 44 -6.20 -12.51 -1.80
C PRO A 44 -5.45 -13.84 -1.68
N THR A 45 -4.28 -13.96 -2.30
CA THR A 45 -3.48 -15.19 -2.26
C THR A 45 -2.71 -15.35 -0.96
N THR A 46 -2.54 -14.27 -0.20
CA THR A 46 -1.75 -14.23 1.04
C THR A 46 -2.58 -13.88 2.28
N VAL A 47 -3.92 -13.86 2.14
CA VAL A 47 -4.84 -13.59 3.26
C VAL A 47 -4.89 -14.75 4.24
N ALA A 48 -4.65 -14.47 5.51
CA ALA A 48 -4.93 -15.37 6.61
C ALA A 48 -6.30 -15.08 7.20
N THR A 49 -6.99 -16.11 7.68
CA THR A 49 -8.29 -15.96 8.37
C THR A 49 -8.24 -16.55 9.76
N TYR A 50 -9.13 -16.10 10.64
CA TYR A 50 -9.31 -16.64 11.98
C TYR A 50 -10.79 -16.73 12.34
N ASN A 51 -11.12 -17.67 13.25
CA ASN A 51 -12.47 -17.80 13.78
C ASN A 51 -12.62 -16.97 15.07
N TYR A 52 -13.60 -16.08 15.08
CA TYR A 52 -13.91 -15.28 16.25
C TYR A 52 -15.42 -15.10 16.40
N ALA A 53 -15.95 -15.40 17.58
CA ALA A 53 -17.38 -15.28 17.92
C ALA A 53 -18.33 -16.02 16.93
N GLY A 54 -17.88 -17.11 16.36
CA GLY A 54 -18.66 -17.93 15.42
C GLY A 54 -18.58 -17.49 13.96
N GLU A 55 -17.82 -16.44 13.67
CA GLU A 55 -17.61 -15.89 12.33
C GLU A 55 -16.15 -16.08 11.86
N VAL A 56 -15.95 -16.18 10.55
CA VAL A 56 -14.61 -16.17 9.94
C VAL A 56 -14.24 -14.73 9.59
N TRP A 57 -13.07 -14.31 10.04
CA TRP A 57 -12.54 -12.97 9.83
C TRP A 57 -11.18 -13.02 9.13
N PRO A 58 -10.87 -12.08 8.22
CA PRO A 58 -9.52 -11.94 7.72
C PRO A 58 -8.63 -11.33 8.80
N LEU A 59 -7.37 -11.77 8.85
CA LEU A 59 -6.32 -11.00 9.49
C LEU A 59 -5.92 -9.86 8.57
N PRO A 60 -5.82 -8.62 9.07
CA PRO A 60 -5.59 -7.46 8.22
C PRO A 60 -4.19 -7.49 7.60
N GLN A 61 -4.09 -7.16 6.33
CA GLN A 61 -2.83 -6.85 5.67
C GLN A 61 -2.53 -5.34 5.70
N THR A 62 -3.56 -4.51 5.91
CA THR A 62 -3.50 -3.04 5.88
C THR A 62 -4.55 -2.43 6.81
N GLY A 63 -4.31 -1.19 7.24
CA GLY A 63 -5.29 -0.35 7.90
C GLY A 63 -6.05 0.59 6.96
N GLN A 64 -5.84 0.47 5.64
CA GLN A 64 -6.32 1.41 4.63
C GLN A 64 -7.83 1.65 4.70
N MET A 65 -8.66 0.60 4.83
CA MET A 65 -10.12 0.78 4.90
C MET A 65 -10.57 1.71 6.02
N TRP A 66 -9.86 1.72 7.16
CA TRP A 66 -10.17 2.64 8.25
C TRP A 66 -9.78 4.07 7.93
N LEU A 67 -8.67 4.26 7.20
CA LEU A 67 -8.24 5.58 6.76
C LEU A 67 -9.20 6.14 5.70
N GLU A 68 -9.61 5.34 4.73
CA GLU A 68 -10.60 5.71 3.72
C GLU A 68 -11.96 6.04 4.35
N TYR A 69 -12.42 5.25 5.34
CA TYR A 69 -13.63 5.54 6.09
C TYR A 69 -13.57 6.92 6.77
N GLU A 70 -12.45 7.26 7.41
CA GLU A 70 -12.29 8.55 8.06
C GLU A 70 -12.19 9.71 7.06
N LEU A 71 -11.58 9.50 5.88
CA LEU A 71 -11.59 10.48 4.79
C LEU A 71 -13.00 10.82 4.31
N LEU A 72 -13.82 9.80 4.09
CA LEU A 72 -15.23 9.98 3.68
C LEU A 72 -16.03 10.74 4.73
N LYS A 73 -15.75 10.50 6.00
CA LYS A 73 -16.44 11.10 7.11
C LYS A 73 -15.98 12.54 7.40
N ASN A 74 -14.72 12.82 7.19
CA ASN A 74 -14.08 14.11 7.48
C ASN A 74 -13.30 14.62 6.26
N PRO A 75 -13.98 15.02 5.18
CA PRO A 75 -13.33 15.47 3.97
C PRO A 75 -12.49 16.73 4.24
N GLY A 76 -11.26 16.73 3.72
CA GLY A 76 -10.30 17.83 3.89
C GLY A 76 -9.23 17.61 4.95
N SER A 77 -9.27 16.50 5.70
CA SER A 77 -8.20 16.10 6.61
C SER A 77 -7.40 14.94 6.04
N GLY A 78 -6.10 14.84 6.39
CA GLY A 78 -5.32 13.63 6.18
C GLY A 78 -5.36 12.75 7.43
N PHE A 79 -5.24 11.45 7.24
CA PHE A 79 -5.26 10.45 8.31
C PHE A 79 -4.06 9.53 8.19
N PHE A 80 -3.59 9.01 9.32
CA PHE A 80 -2.57 7.97 9.35
C PHE A 80 -2.83 6.97 10.47
N CYS A 81 -2.24 5.79 10.36
CA CYS A 81 -2.26 4.79 11.41
C CYS A 81 -0.94 4.03 11.50
N VAL A 82 -0.73 3.36 12.63
CA VAL A 82 0.27 2.31 12.79
C VAL A 82 -0.48 1.01 12.98
N SER A 83 -0.38 0.14 11.99
CA SER A 83 -1.07 -1.15 11.96
C SER A 83 -0.08 -2.32 12.01
N THR A 84 -0.59 -3.53 12.09
CA THR A 84 0.19 -4.75 11.90
C THR A 84 -0.33 -5.48 10.67
N SER A 85 0.54 -5.71 9.71
CA SER A 85 0.26 -6.52 8.54
C SER A 85 0.46 -8.00 8.83
N TYR A 86 -0.47 -8.84 8.38
CA TYR A 86 -0.41 -10.29 8.45
C TYR A 86 -0.47 -10.87 7.04
N ARG A 87 0.59 -11.52 6.59
CA ARG A 87 0.68 -12.08 5.24
C ARG A 87 1.11 -13.53 5.27
N GLN A 88 0.48 -14.37 4.44
CA GLN A 88 0.91 -15.77 4.23
C GLN A 88 1.70 -15.87 2.92
N GLU A 89 2.84 -15.18 2.85
CA GLU A 89 3.70 -15.21 1.67
C GLU A 89 4.16 -16.64 1.34
N PRO A 90 3.84 -17.18 0.15
CA PRO A 90 4.24 -18.53 -0.22
C PRO A 90 5.75 -18.65 -0.49
N ASN A 91 6.39 -17.57 -0.92
CA ASN A 91 7.80 -17.53 -1.30
C ASN A 91 8.51 -16.39 -0.58
N ILE A 92 8.96 -16.64 0.64
CA ILE A 92 9.66 -15.65 1.47
C ILE A 92 11.08 -15.45 0.92
N ILE A 93 11.43 -14.19 0.64
CA ILE A 93 12.82 -13.79 0.37
C ILE A 93 13.41 -13.32 1.70
N GLU A 94 14.40 -14.05 2.19
CA GLU A 94 15.08 -13.73 3.47
C GLU A 94 15.68 -12.31 3.42
N GLY A 95 15.42 -11.53 4.46
CA GLY A 95 15.86 -10.15 4.57
C GLY A 95 14.99 -9.11 3.82
N ARG A 96 13.94 -9.55 3.10
CA ARG A 96 13.00 -8.64 2.41
C ARG A 96 11.55 -8.87 2.82
N HIS A 97 11.16 -10.12 3.12
CA HIS A 97 9.77 -10.45 3.43
C HIS A 97 9.65 -10.97 4.86
N ASP A 98 8.79 -10.34 5.63
CA ASP A 98 8.30 -10.83 6.91
C ASP A 98 6.81 -11.18 6.81
N LEU A 99 6.36 -12.19 7.57
CA LEU A 99 4.96 -12.60 7.59
C LEU A 99 4.08 -11.71 8.46
N ILE A 100 4.69 -11.10 9.48
CA ILE A 100 4.01 -10.21 10.43
C ILE A 100 4.94 -9.03 10.68
N PHE A 101 4.50 -7.84 10.33
CA PHE A 101 5.31 -6.64 10.47
C PHE A 101 4.45 -5.39 10.72
N PRO A 102 4.99 -4.37 11.38
CA PRO A 102 4.30 -3.10 11.53
C PRO A 102 4.31 -2.33 10.22
N MET A 103 3.21 -1.68 9.92
CA MET A 103 3.06 -0.72 8.83
C MET A 103 2.71 0.65 9.38
N PHE A 104 3.26 1.68 8.77
CA PHE A 104 2.80 3.05 8.92
C PHE A 104 2.08 3.44 7.63
N GLU A 105 0.81 3.77 7.72
CA GLU A 105 -0.06 4.02 6.56
C GLU A 105 -0.69 5.39 6.67
N PHE A 106 -0.95 6.02 5.53
CA PHE A 106 -1.60 7.33 5.48
C PHE A 106 -2.48 7.47 4.25
N GLU A 107 -3.53 8.26 4.40
CA GLU A 107 -4.46 8.64 3.33
C GLU A 107 -4.81 10.12 3.48
N PHE A 108 -4.94 10.83 2.36
CA PHE A 108 -5.32 12.24 2.37
C PHE A 108 -5.96 12.64 1.03
N PRO A 109 -6.79 13.70 1.01
CA PRO A 109 -7.38 14.20 -0.23
C PRO A 109 -6.31 14.91 -1.06
N GLY A 110 -6.17 14.53 -2.33
CA GLY A 110 -5.18 15.10 -3.25
C GLY A 110 -5.02 14.27 -4.51
N HIS A 111 -4.01 14.61 -5.28
CA HIS A 111 -3.63 13.93 -6.52
C HIS A 111 -2.20 13.42 -6.44
N ILE A 112 -1.77 12.67 -7.46
CA ILE A 112 -0.43 12.07 -7.51
C ILE A 112 0.70 13.09 -7.29
N ASP A 113 0.55 14.33 -7.74
CA ASP A 113 1.55 15.39 -7.53
C ASP A 113 1.61 15.87 -6.07
N ASP A 114 0.48 15.82 -5.34
CA ASP A 114 0.44 16.11 -3.91
C ASP A 114 1.10 14.99 -3.12
N LEU A 115 0.86 13.75 -3.52
CA LEU A 115 1.48 12.55 -2.96
C LEU A 115 3.00 12.58 -3.15
N GLU A 116 3.48 12.80 -4.38
CA GLU A 116 4.90 12.96 -4.68
C GLU A 116 5.57 14.02 -3.79
N ARG A 117 4.90 15.16 -3.63
CA ARG A 117 5.41 16.26 -2.80
C ARG A 117 5.50 15.87 -1.34
N LEU A 118 4.47 15.22 -0.80
CA LEU A 118 4.44 14.75 0.58
C LEU A 118 5.56 13.74 0.86
N GLU A 119 5.76 12.79 -0.04
CA GLU A 119 6.79 11.77 0.10
C GLU A 119 8.22 12.35 -0.02
N LYS A 120 8.43 13.29 -0.92
CA LYS A 120 9.70 14.04 -1.00
C LYS A 120 9.99 14.83 0.29
N ASP A 121 8.96 15.46 0.85
CA ASP A 121 9.06 16.16 2.13
C ASP A 121 9.39 15.17 3.26
N LEU A 122 8.77 13.98 3.26
CA LEU A 122 9.05 12.92 4.23
C LEU A 122 10.50 12.43 4.12
N VAL A 123 10.96 12.07 2.92
CA VAL A 123 12.35 11.62 2.68
C VAL A 123 13.36 12.66 3.17
N LYS A 124 13.09 13.94 2.89
CA LYS A 124 13.90 15.04 3.40
C LYS A 124 13.85 15.17 4.93
N TYR A 125 12.67 14.97 5.52
CA TYR A 125 12.47 15.08 6.97
C TYR A 125 13.20 14.00 7.76
N ILE A 126 13.23 12.78 7.24
CA ILE A 126 13.96 11.66 7.86
C ILE A 126 15.48 11.72 7.62
N ASP A 127 15.95 12.77 6.90
CA ASP A 127 17.36 13.04 6.61
C ASP A 127 18.10 11.88 5.93
N PHE A 128 17.40 11.21 5.01
CA PHE A 128 18.03 10.15 4.21
C PHE A 128 18.96 10.79 3.18
N ALA A 129 20.27 10.69 3.41
CA ALA A 129 21.27 11.42 2.66
C ALA A 129 21.56 10.81 1.28
N GLY A 130 21.58 11.66 0.24
CA GLY A 130 22.00 11.30 -1.11
C GLY A 130 21.12 11.93 -2.20
N PRO A 131 21.49 11.74 -3.47
CA PRO A 131 20.63 12.14 -4.59
C PRO A 131 19.34 11.31 -4.57
N PHE A 132 18.19 11.97 -4.78
CA PHE A 132 16.88 11.33 -4.82
C PHE A 132 16.26 11.55 -6.21
N PRO A 133 16.67 10.78 -7.23
CA PRO A 133 16.11 10.88 -8.57
C PRO A 133 14.65 10.42 -8.59
N VAL A 134 13.84 11.13 -9.37
CA VAL A 134 12.43 10.83 -9.59
C VAL A 134 12.22 10.60 -11.07
N LYS A 135 11.77 9.40 -11.44
CA LYS A 135 11.54 9.01 -12.83
C LYS A 135 10.31 8.12 -12.96
N ASN A 136 9.75 8.09 -14.16
CA ASN A 136 8.72 7.11 -14.48
C ASN A 136 9.32 5.69 -14.58
N TYR A 137 8.48 4.69 -14.41
CA TYR A 137 8.89 3.28 -14.47
C TYR A 137 9.68 2.94 -15.74
N LEU A 138 9.18 3.39 -16.90
CA LEU A 138 9.86 3.12 -18.18
C LEU A 138 11.21 3.84 -18.32
N GLU A 139 11.36 5.05 -17.76
CA GLU A 139 12.65 5.76 -17.76
C GLU A 139 13.70 5.03 -16.89
N TRP A 140 13.26 4.42 -15.79
CA TRP A 140 14.12 3.53 -15.00
C TRP A 140 14.47 2.24 -15.75
N CYS A 141 13.52 1.65 -16.49
CA CYS A 141 13.78 0.49 -17.32
C CYS A 141 14.82 0.80 -18.41
N GLU A 142 14.72 1.97 -19.04
CA GLU A 142 15.73 2.42 -20.04
C GLU A 142 17.12 2.57 -19.41
N GLU A 143 17.21 3.14 -18.20
CA GLU A 143 18.49 3.33 -17.51
C GLU A 143 19.17 2.01 -17.15
N PHE A 144 18.38 1.01 -16.76
CA PHE A 144 18.87 -0.32 -16.40
C PHE A 144 18.96 -1.31 -17.59
N ASP A 145 18.65 -0.85 -18.80
CA ASP A 145 18.58 -1.69 -20.01
C ASP A 145 17.73 -2.96 -19.79
N THR A 146 16.53 -2.75 -19.24
CA THR A 146 15.59 -3.83 -18.90
C THR A 146 14.18 -3.52 -19.37
N THR A 147 13.34 -4.54 -19.47
CA THR A 147 11.91 -4.40 -19.76
C THR A 147 11.05 -4.41 -18.49
N GLU A 148 11.62 -4.84 -17.36
CA GLU A 148 10.92 -4.94 -16.08
C GLU A 148 11.88 -4.68 -14.91
N LEU A 149 11.45 -3.85 -13.96
CA LEU A 149 12.20 -3.60 -12.74
C LEU A 149 12.04 -4.78 -11.77
N THR A 150 13.14 -5.12 -11.11
CA THR A 150 13.20 -6.19 -10.11
C THR A 150 13.89 -5.69 -8.85
N HIS A 151 13.81 -6.47 -7.77
CA HIS A 151 14.53 -6.18 -6.51
C HIS A 151 16.05 -5.95 -6.69
N LYS A 152 16.66 -6.47 -7.76
CA LYS A 152 18.07 -6.22 -8.07
C LYS A 152 18.28 -4.78 -8.52
N HIS A 153 17.40 -4.27 -9.37
CA HIS A 153 17.43 -2.89 -9.84
C HIS A 153 17.14 -1.91 -8.69
N GLU A 154 16.23 -2.25 -7.77
CA GLU A 154 16.02 -1.46 -6.56
C GLU A 154 17.28 -1.38 -5.69
N THR A 155 17.98 -2.51 -5.52
CA THR A 155 19.24 -2.57 -4.79
C THR A 155 20.33 -1.72 -5.45
N GLU A 156 20.40 -1.74 -6.79
CA GLU A 156 21.35 -0.94 -7.57
C GLU A 156 21.00 0.55 -7.55
N MET A 157 19.71 0.88 -7.65
CA MET A 157 19.21 2.26 -7.50
C MET A 157 19.57 2.85 -6.15
N TRP A 158 19.54 2.04 -5.10
CA TRP A 158 19.78 2.39 -3.71
C TRP A 158 18.81 3.40 -3.14
N MET A 159 18.50 4.49 -3.87
CA MET A 159 17.58 5.53 -3.44
C MET A 159 16.95 6.21 -4.65
N GLY A 160 15.62 6.37 -4.65
CA GLY A 160 14.89 7.05 -5.71
C GLY A 160 13.38 6.87 -5.62
N MET A 161 12.68 7.46 -6.57
CA MET A 161 11.24 7.36 -6.71
C MET A 161 10.89 6.82 -8.09
N ILE A 162 10.05 5.81 -8.14
CA ILE A 162 9.50 5.20 -9.36
C ILE A 162 8.05 5.63 -9.46
N LYS A 163 7.64 6.19 -10.61
CA LYS A 163 6.27 6.69 -10.83
C LYS A 163 5.63 6.05 -12.05
N ASN A 164 4.30 6.10 -12.12
CA ASN A 164 3.53 5.73 -13.31
C ASN A 164 3.84 4.33 -13.81
N PHE A 165 3.33 3.34 -13.09
CA PHE A 165 3.58 1.93 -13.37
C PHE A 165 2.74 1.43 -14.54
N PRO A 166 3.33 0.74 -15.53
CA PRO A 166 2.57 0.13 -16.62
C PRO A 166 1.59 -0.91 -16.11
N ASN A 167 0.36 -0.91 -16.63
CA ASN A 167 -0.68 -1.89 -16.29
C ASN A 167 -0.32 -3.34 -16.65
N THR A 168 0.76 -3.52 -17.42
CA THR A 168 1.33 -4.85 -17.72
C THR A 168 2.09 -5.46 -16.55
N THR A 169 2.50 -4.66 -15.54
CA THR A 169 3.22 -5.15 -14.36
C THR A 169 2.27 -5.64 -13.26
N SER A 170 1.07 -5.08 -13.19
CA SER A 170 -0.01 -5.49 -12.28
C SER A 170 -1.34 -4.86 -12.74
N PRO A 171 -2.49 -5.43 -12.43
CA PRO A 171 -3.78 -4.87 -12.81
C PRO A 171 -4.11 -3.51 -12.19
N PHE A 172 -3.57 -3.15 -11.03
CA PHE A 172 -3.74 -1.86 -10.32
C PHE A 172 -5.20 -1.33 -10.32
N TRP A 173 -6.15 -2.20 -10.09
CA TRP A 173 -7.58 -1.96 -10.31
C TRP A 173 -8.20 -0.86 -9.43
N ASN A 174 -7.62 -0.61 -8.25
CA ASN A 174 -8.05 0.43 -7.33
C ASN A 174 -7.24 1.74 -7.46
N MET A 175 -6.36 1.82 -8.47
CA MET A 175 -5.52 2.98 -8.72
C MET A 175 -6.04 3.76 -9.92
N LYS A 176 -5.90 5.07 -9.87
CA LYS A 176 -6.27 5.94 -10.99
C LYS A 176 -5.47 5.59 -12.23
N GLN A 177 -6.17 5.41 -13.34
CA GLN A 177 -5.56 5.19 -14.65
C GLN A 177 -5.19 6.53 -15.30
N ASN A 178 -3.97 6.62 -15.84
CA ASN A 178 -3.48 7.84 -16.50
C ASN A 178 -3.97 7.97 -17.96
N GLY A 179 -4.62 6.96 -18.50
CA GLY A 179 -5.14 6.95 -19.88
C GLY A 179 -4.09 6.62 -20.95
N ASP A 180 -2.83 6.41 -20.56
CA ASP A 180 -1.70 6.04 -21.43
C ASP A 180 -1.22 4.59 -21.20
N GLY A 181 -2.00 3.79 -20.48
CA GLY A 181 -1.68 2.42 -20.11
C GLY A 181 -0.83 2.31 -18.83
N THR A 182 -0.74 3.39 -18.07
CA THR A 182 -0.09 3.40 -16.75
C THR A 182 -1.07 3.75 -15.63
N ALA A 183 -0.77 3.32 -14.41
CA ALA A 183 -1.46 3.68 -13.20
C ALA A 183 -0.68 4.76 -12.41
N ALA A 184 -1.40 5.63 -11.72
CA ALA A 184 -0.85 6.69 -10.86
C ALA A 184 -0.31 6.10 -9.54
N LYS A 185 0.75 5.28 -9.63
CA LYS A 185 1.45 4.61 -8.53
C LYS A 185 2.81 5.24 -8.31
N ILE A 186 3.25 5.27 -7.06
CA ILE A 186 4.60 5.69 -6.65
C ILE A 186 5.19 4.61 -5.73
N ASP A 187 6.45 4.24 -5.99
CA ASP A 187 7.28 3.50 -5.05
C ASP A 187 8.51 4.32 -4.70
N VAL A 188 8.76 4.46 -3.41
CA VAL A 188 9.96 5.11 -2.88
C VAL A 188 10.94 4.04 -2.44
N ILE A 189 12.11 4.05 -3.07
CA ILE A 189 13.22 3.15 -2.76
C ILE A 189 14.18 3.85 -1.81
N LEU A 190 14.41 3.26 -0.63
CA LEU A 190 15.40 3.72 0.33
C LEU A 190 16.26 2.54 0.78
N GLY A 191 17.59 2.69 0.68
CA GLY A 191 18.51 1.63 1.03
C GLY A 191 18.41 0.38 0.15
N GLY A 192 17.98 0.55 -1.12
CA GLY A 192 17.84 -0.54 -2.09
C GLY A 192 16.59 -1.41 -1.92
N MET A 193 15.56 -0.88 -1.26
CA MET A 193 14.30 -1.59 -0.99
C MET A 193 13.11 -0.63 -1.13
N GLU A 194 12.01 -1.10 -1.72
CA GLU A 194 10.73 -0.42 -1.64
C GLU A 194 10.35 -0.21 -0.16
N THR A 195 10.30 1.05 0.24
CA THR A 195 10.01 1.44 1.63
C THR A 195 8.64 2.08 1.76
N ILE A 196 8.18 2.76 0.70
CA ILE A 196 6.83 3.31 0.60
C ILE A 196 6.26 2.87 -0.73
N GLY A 197 5.08 2.22 -0.70
CA GLY A 197 4.24 1.98 -1.87
C GLY A 197 2.97 2.79 -1.74
N SER A 198 2.64 3.61 -2.73
CA SER A 198 1.51 4.52 -2.69
C SER A 198 0.86 4.73 -4.05
N ALA A 199 -0.35 5.29 -4.07
CA ALA A 199 -1.06 5.58 -5.30
C ALA A 199 -2.15 6.62 -5.13
N GLU A 200 -2.50 7.34 -6.19
CA GLU A 200 -3.78 8.01 -6.29
C GLU A 200 -4.87 6.97 -6.57
N ARG A 201 -5.93 6.98 -5.78
CA ARG A 201 -7.02 6.02 -5.91
C ARG A 201 -7.94 6.34 -7.08
N SER A 202 -8.50 5.32 -7.69
CA SER A 202 -9.59 5.50 -8.66
C SER A 202 -10.82 6.06 -7.93
N CYS A 203 -11.49 7.02 -8.57
CA CYS A 203 -12.79 7.53 -8.15
C CYS A 203 -13.89 7.14 -9.13
N ASP A 204 -13.62 6.23 -10.04
CA ASP A 204 -14.59 5.70 -10.99
C ASP A 204 -15.12 4.34 -10.50
N PRO A 205 -16.33 4.32 -9.89
CA PRO A 205 -16.90 3.08 -9.35
C PRO A 205 -17.26 2.06 -10.43
N GLU A 206 -17.53 2.48 -11.66
CA GLU A 206 -17.85 1.54 -12.74
C GLU A 206 -16.57 0.84 -13.25
N GLU A 207 -15.48 1.59 -13.39
CA GLU A 207 -14.17 1.03 -13.73
C GLU A 207 -13.71 0.04 -12.65
N MET A 208 -13.80 0.43 -11.38
CA MET A 208 -13.45 -0.44 -10.24
C MET A 208 -14.30 -1.71 -10.22
N LYS A 209 -15.62 -1.58 -10.46
CA LYS A 209 -16.55 -2.71 -10.48
C LYS A 209 -16.26 -3.69 -11.62
N GLU A 210 -15.94 -3.20 -12.81
CA GLU A 210 -15.55 -4.06 -13.93
C GLU A 210 -14.27 -4.84 -13.60
N GLN A 211 -13.30 -4.19 -12.99
CA GLN A 211 -12.02 -4.81 -12.66
C GLN A 211 -12.09 -5.74 -11.44
N PHE A 212 -12.99 -5.48 -10.48
CA PHE A 212 -13.14 -6.29 -9.27
C PHE A 212 -13.31 -7.79 -9.56
N HIS A 213 -14.07 -8.15 -10.61
CA HIS A 213 -14.28 -9.54 -10.99
C HIS A 213 -13.11 -10.16 -11.76
N THR A 214 -12.18 -9.35 -12.25
CA THR A 214 -11.05 -9.81 -13.05
C THR A 214 -9.74 -9.87 -12.27
N ILE A 215 -9.65 -9.17 -11.13
CA ILE A 215 -8.44 -9.12 -10.34
C ILE A 215 -8.01 -10.52 -9.90
N SER A 216 -6.74 -10.85 -10.08
CA SER A 216 -6.20 -12.20 -9.84
C SER A 216 -7.05 -13.30 -10.51
N GLU A 217 -7.50 -13.08 -11.75
CA GLU A 217 -8.36 -14.02 -12.50
C GLU A 217 -9.69 -14.33 -11.79
N GLY A 218 -10.26 -13.35 -11.09
CA GLY A 218 -11.48 -13.49 -10.31
C GLY A 218 -11.28 -14.10 -8.92
N MET A 219 -10.05 -14.44 -8.53
CA MET A 219 -9.77 -15.07 -7.25
C MET A 219 -10.12 -14.16 -6.07
N TYR A 220 -9.91 -12.83 -6.21
CA TYR A 220 -10.28 -11.84 -5.19
C TYR A 220 -11.78 -11.87 -4.90
N ALA A 221 -12.62 -11.74 -5.93
CA ALA A 221 -14.07 -11.81 -5.79
C ALA A 221 -14.54 -13.15 -5.22
N ASN A 222 -13.98 -14.26 -5.71
CA ASN A 222 -14.32 -15.60 -5.23
C ASN A 222 -13.93 -15.81 -3.76
N LEU A 223 -12.79 -15.26 -3.32
CA LEU A 223 -12.38 -15.31 -1.92
C LEU A 223 -13.38 -14.57 -1.04
N LEU A 224 -13.73 -13.33 -1.39
CA LEU A 224 -14.69 -12.53 -0.63
C LEU A 224 -16.07 -13.18 -0.59
N PHE A 225 -16.60 -13.59 -1.74
CA PHE A 225 -17.92 -14.23 -1.81
C PHE A 225 -17.96 -15.57 -1.06
N GLY A 226 -16.87 -16.32 -1.09
CA GLY A 226 -16.77 -17.60 -0.38
C GLY A 226 -16.74 -17.45 1.15
N HIS A 227 -16.09 -16.40 1.65
CA HIS A 227 -15.95 -16.18 3.09
C HIS A 227 -17.08 -15.35 3.70
N PHE A 228 -17.55 -14.33 3.00
CA PHE A 228 -18.45 -13.31 3.58
C PHE A 228 -19.86 -13.31 2.98
N GLY A 229 -20.07 -14.05 1.90
CA GLY A 229 -21.32 -14.09 1.15
C GLY A 229 -21.45 -12.94 0.15
N LYS A 230 -22.01 -13.23 -1.03
CA LYS A 230 -22.10 -12.27 -2.13
C LYS A 230 -22.89 -11.02 -1.76
N GLU A 231 -24.07 -11.19 -1.15
CA GLU A 231 -24.96 -10.07 -0.75
C GLU A 231 -24.26 -9.09 0.19
N ARG A 232 -23.51 -9.62 1.16
CA ARG A 232 -22.78 -8.80 2.12
C ARG A 232 -21.64 -8.03 1.45
N VAL A 233 -20.83 -8.71 0.62
CA VAL A 233 -19.72 -8.06 -0.09
C VAL A 233 -20.26 -6.95 -1.01
N GLU A 234 -21.33 -7.20 -1.78
CA GLU A 234 -21.92 -6.20 -2.67
C GLU A 234 -22.56 -5.01 -1.94
N SER A 235 -22.86 -5.15 -0.65
CA SER A 235 -23.44 -4.05 0.16
C SER A 235 -22.37 -3.27 0.97
N GLU A 236 -21.20 -3.84 1.20
CA GLU A 236 -20.13 -3.26 2.03
C GLU A 236 -18.95 -2.72 1.18
N LEU A 237 -18.81 -3.14 -0.08
CA LEU A 237 -17.87 -2.60 -1.06
C LEU A 237 -18.48 -1.43 -1.84
#